data_ddeb24b9e15afffa449f947f81f69910
#
_entry.id   ddeb24b9e15afffa449f947f81f69910
#
_cell.length_a   1.000
_cell.length_b   1.000
_cell.length_c   1.000
_cell.angle_alpha   90.00
_cell.angle_beta   90.00
_cell.angle_gamma   90.00
#
_symmetry.space_group_name_H-M   'P 1'
#
loop_
_entity.id
_entity.type
_entity.pdbx_description
1 polymer ?
#
loop_
_entity_poly.entity_id
_entity_poly.type
_entity_poly.pdbx_seq_one_letter_code
_entity_poly.pdbx_strand_id
1 'polypeptide(L)'
;MQELCDRNGISLGKLSFERLSKETVENYLGYLEKERYCSVSTRNHRLACIRSFVKYAGARDIGVQAYVKDLCTIPLKRAAKTTVIKFFSEAALKTILEQPDTRKKKELRNLFFMILMYDTGARNQELLDLKLSDIHFEGKSPYVVITGKGRKTRLVPVMPKTVDHFRKYAAVFHPEHTSDDYLFYTERKGRRFAMSPDNTERFIKKYGVAAHNVNPEVPESLHCHMFRHSRSMHLYRSGMPMVLLAEWLGHAQISSTLIYANADTEMKKEAIQKVTSKLNPLVSGETTYLEWEDDEELIRQLYGLSR
;
A
#
# COMPACT_ATOMS: atom_id res chain seq x y z
N MET A 1 -4.21 9.12 -22.48
CA MET A 1 -4.58 9.86 -23.71
C MET A 1 -3.67 9.46 -24.86
N GLN A 2 -2.36 9.51 -24.75
CA GLN A 2 -1.43 9.14 -25.83
C GLN A 2 -1.73 7.74 -26.39
N GLU A 3 -1.81 6.71 -25.56
CA GLU A 3 -2.14 5.34 -25.97
C GLU A 3 -3.50 5.22 -26.70
N LEU A 4 -4.50 6.00 -26.29
CA LEU A 4 -5.80 6.08 -26.98
C LEU A 4 -5.66 6.75 -28.34
N CYS A 5 -4.85 7.80 -28.44
CA CYS A 5 -4.59 8.51 -29.67
C CYS A 5 -3.82 7.64 -30.66
N ASP A 6 -2.74 7.00 -30.22
CA ASP A 6 -1.88 6.13 -31.03
C ASP A 6 -2.69 5.01 -31.68
N ARG A 7 -3.59 4.36 -30.89
CA ARG A 7 -4.47 3.30 -31.39
C ARG A 7 -5.46 3.76 -32.49
N ASN A 8 -5.97 4.98 -32.36
CA ASN A 8 -6.94 5.52 -33.30
C ASN A 8 -6.27 6.30 -34.46
N GLY A 9 -4.94 6.24 -34.59
CA GLY A 9 -4.21 6.97 -35.62
C GLY A 9 -4.32 8.48 -35.49
N ILE A 10 -4.60 8.98 -34.29
CA ILE A 10 -4.82 10.40 -33.99
C ILE A 10 -3.54 10.97 -33.42
N SER A 11 -2.94 11.97 -34.04
CA SER A 11 -1.88 12.74 -33.40
C SER A 11 -2.41 13.45 -32.17
N LEU A 12 -1.67 13.40 -31.04
CA LEU A 12 -2.10 14.01 -29.77
C LEU A 12 -2.49 15.49 -29.93
N GLY A 13 -1.77 16.24 -30.77
CA GLY A 13 -2.06 17.65 -31.07
C GLY A 13 -3.31 17.89 -31.92
N LYS A 14 -3.91 16.84 -32.51
CA LYS A 14 -5.15 16.88 -33.27
C LYS A 14 -6.34 16.25 -32.57
N LEU A 15 -6.17 15.94 -31.28
CA LEU A 15 -7.25 15.38 -30.46
C LEU A 15 -8.30 16.48 -30.18
N SER A 16 -9.50 16.30 -30.72
CA SER A 16 -10.68 17.11 -30.43
C SER A 16 -11.66 16.33 -29.53
N PHE A 17 -12.59 17.03 -28.87
CA PHE A 17 -13.62 16.36 -28.06
C PHE A 17 -14.59 15.54 -28.93
N GLU A 18 -14.83 15.93 -30.19
CA GLU A 18 -15.61 15.16 -31.16
C GLU A 18 -14.99 13.75 -31.38
N ARG A 19 -13.67 13.68 -31.47
CA ARG A 19 -12.92 12.41 -31.61
C ARG A 19 -12.85 11.60 -30.31
N LEU A 20 -13.09 12.24 -29.17
CA LEU A 20 -13.18 11.59 -27.87
C LEU A 20 -14.64 11.15 -27.58
N SER A 21 -15.31 10.58 -28.57
CA SER A 21 -16.68 10.09 -28.45
C SER A 21 -16.79 8.95 -27.45
N LYS A 22 -18.01 8.68 -26.98
CA LYS A 22 -18.32 7.52 -26.12
C LYS A 22 -17.82 6.22 -26.75
N GLU A 23 -18.09 6.01 -28.03
CA GLU A 23 -17.67 4.82 -28.77
C GLU A 23 -16.14 4.65 -28.81
N THR A 24 -15.40 5.72 -29.08
CA THR A 24 -13.92 5.73 -29.05
C THR A 24 -13.38 5.31 -27.69
N VAL A 25 -14.00 5.81 -26.61
CA VAL A 25 -13.58 5.44 -25.25
C VAL A 25 -13.96 4.00 -24.92
N GLU A 26 -15.15 3.54 -25.29
CA GLU A 26 -15.57 2.14 -25.09
C GLU A 26 -14.68 1.16 -25.85
N ASN A 27 -14.31 1.46 -27.09
CA ASN A 27 -13.36 0.68 -27.89
C ASN A 27 -11.98 0.62 -27.23
N TYR A 28 -11.48 1.76 -26.73
CA TYR A 28 -10.22 1.78 -25.98
C TYR A 28 -10.28 0.94 -24.70
N LEU A 29 -11.37 1.02 -23.96
CA LEU A 29 -11.55 0.22 -22.74
C LEU A 29 -11.64 -1.28 -23.06
N GLY A 30 -12.29 -1.63 -24.16
CA GLY A 30 -12.35 -3.01 -24.68
C GLY A 30 -10.96 -3.54 -25.07
N TYR A 31 -10.15 -2.71 -25.69
CA TYR A 31 -8.76 -3.01 -26.01
C TYR A 31 -7.92 -3.30 -24.76
N LEU A 32 -8.03 -2.44 -23.75
CA LEU A 32 -7.29 -2.66 -22.49
C LEU A 32 -7.58 -4.03 -21.88
N GLU A 33 -8.83 -4.49 -21.98
CA GLU A 33 -9.24 -5.79 -21.44
C GLU A 33 -8.84 -6.98 -22.34
N LYS A 34 -9.13 -6.88 -23.64
CA LYS A 34 -9.01 -8.02 -24.57
C LYS A 34 -7.60 -8.23 -25.13
N GLU A 35 -6.87 -7.16 -25.40
CA GLU A 35 -5.56 -7.22 -26.04
C GLU A 35 -4.41 -6.92 -25.05
N ARG A 36 -4.63 -6.02 -24.07
CA ARG A 36 -3.63 -5.69 -23.06
C ARG A 36 -3.80 -6.49 -21.75
N TYR A 37 -4.85 -7.32 -21.67
CA TYR A 37 -5.16 -8.13 -20.49
C TYR A 37 -5.14 -7.35 -19.17
N CYS A 38 -5.54 -6.08 -19.22
CA CYS A 38 -5.61 -5.23 -18.05
C CYS A 38 -6.74 -5.68 -17.11
N SER A 39 -6.52 -5.59 -15.81
CA SER A 39 -7.55 -5.86 -14.82
C SER A 39 -8.73 -4.88 -14.93
N VAL A 40 -9.91 -5.31 -14.49
CA VAL A 40 -11.11 -4.44 -14.39
C VAL A 40 -10.82 -3.18 -13.58
N SER A 41 -10.01 -3.26 -12.54
CA SER A 41 -9.58 -2.10 -11.75
C SER A 41 -8.80 -1.10 -12.60
N THR A 42 -7.84 -1.58 -13.40
CA THR A 42 -7.04 -0.73 -14.31
C THR A 42 -7.94 -0.08 -15.36
N ARG A 43 -8.85 -0.84 -15.99
CA ARG A 43 -9.85 -0.33 -16.95
C ARG A 43 -10.68 0.78 -16.32
N ASN A 44 -11.23 0.56 -15.13
CA ASN A 44 -12.06 1.53 -14.42
C ASN A 44 -11.27 2.79 -14.05
N HIS A 45 -10.01 2.63 -13.63
CA HIS A 45 -9.13 3.77 -13.34
C HIS A 45 -8.87 4.63 -14.59
N ARG A 46 -8.61 4.01 -15.74
CA ARG A 46 -8.45 4.74 -17.01
C ARG A 46 -9.72 5.52 -17.39
N LEU A 47 -10.90 4.90 -17.24
CA LEU A 47 -12.17 5.58 -17.45
C LEU A 47 -12.35 6.76 -16.48
N ALA A 48 -12.01 6.60 -15.21
CA ALA A 48 -12.09 7.67 -14.22
C ALA A 48 -11.17 8.86 -14.59
N CYS A 49 -9.96 8.60 -15.08
CA CYS A 49 -9.04 9.65 -15.55
C CYS A 49 -9.62 10.41 -16.76
N ILE A 50 -10.18 9.69 -17.75
CA ILE A 50 -10.80 10.31 -18.92
C ILE A 50 -11.99 11.19 -18.50
N ARG A 51 -12.87 10.67 -17.64
CA ARG A 51 -14.02 11.43 -17.12
C ARG A 51 -13.60 12.68 -16.36
N SER A 52 -12.57 12.58 -15.53
CA SER A 52 -12.06 13.71 -14.76
C SER A 52 -11.52 14.81 -15.69
N PHE A 53 -10.80 14.42 -16.74
CA PHE A 53 -10.30 15.34 -17.76
C PHE A 53 -11.45 16.05 -18.49
N VAL A 54 -12.44 15.29 -18.97
CA VAL A 54 -13.57 15.89 -19.72
C VAL A 54 -14.45 16.78 -18.84
N LYS A 55 -14.66 16.38 -17.56
CA LYS A 55 -15.35 17.24 -16.58
C LYS A 55 -14.61 18.56 -16.34
N TYR A 56 -13.28 18.49 -16.21
CA TYR A 56 -12.44 19.68 -16.05
C TYR A 56 -12.56 20.62 -17.27
N ALA A 57 -12.54 20.06 -18.48
CA ALA A 57 -12.71 20.83 -19.72
C ALA A 57 -14.13 21.42 -19.83
N GLY A 58 -15.17 20.61 -19.55
CA GLY A 58 -16.57 21.05 -19.59
C GLY A 58 -16.93 22.13 -18.58
N ALA A 59 -16.18 22.23 -17.48
CA ALA A 59 -16.31 23.34 -16.53
C ALA A 59 -15.75 24.68 -17.07
N ARG A 60 -14.99 24.65 -18.17
CA ARG A 60 -14.37 25.81 -18.80
C ARG A 60 -14.94 26.15 -20.17
N ASP A 61 -15.53 25.17 -20.84
CA ASP A 61 -16.07 25.28 -22.17
C ASP A 61 -17.44 24.59 -22.22
N ILE A 62 -18.49 25.39 -22.44
CA ILE A 62 -19.87 24.91 -22.51
C ILE A 62 -20.09 23.94 -23.68
N GLY A 63 -19.34 24.08 -24.78
CA GLY A 63 -19.40 23.19 -25.94
C GLY A 63 -18.96 21.74 -25.59
N VAL A 64 -18.23 21.56 -24.51
CA VAL A 64 -17.76 20.25 -24.04
C VAL A 64 -18.77 19.53 -23.14
N GLN A 65 -19.82 20.21 -22.65
CA GLN A 65 -20.78 19.64 -21.69
C GLN A 65 -21.53 18.41 -22.22
N ALA A 66 -21.84 18.38 -23.51
CA ALA A 66 -22.49 17.23 -24.13
C ALA A 66 -21.61 15.95 -23.98
N TYR A 67 -20.33 16.09 -24.26
CA TYR A 67 -19.36 14.97 -24.13
C TYR A 67 -19.19 14.52 -22.69
N VAL A 68 -19.27 15.43 -21.71
CA VAL A 68 -19.25 15.07 -20.27
C VAL A 68 -20.41 14.14 -19.95
N LYS A 69 -21.62 14.50 -20.39
CA LYS A 69 -22.84 13.70 -20.15
C LYS A 69 -22.69 12.30 -20.76
N ASP A 70 -22.28 12.21 -22.01
CA ASP A 70 -22.16 10.94 -22.73
C ASP A 70 -21.10 10.02 -22.11
N LEU A 71 -19.91 10.52 -21.80
CA LEU A 71 -18.85 9.72 -21.19
C LEU A 71 -19.17 9.29 -19.75
N CYS A 72 -20.01 10.04 -19.05
CA CYS A 72 -20.48 9.64 -17.72
C CYS A 72 -21.46 8.46 -17.77
N THR A 73 -22.08 8.16 -18.91
CA THR A 73 -22.98 7.00 -19.06
C THR A 73 -22.22 5.67 -19.17
N ILE A 74 -20.94 5.65 -19.53
CA ILE A 74 -20.16 4.41 -19.65
C ILE A 74 -20.09 3.73 -18.28
N PRO A 75 -20.57 2.50 -18.07
CA PRO A 75 -20.62 1.91 -16.75
C PRO A 75 -19.22 1.51 -16.23
N LEU A 76 -19.04 1.63 -14.91
CA LEU A 76 -17.92 0.97 -14.23
C LEU A 76 -18.23 -0.52 -14.12
N LYS A 77 -17.27 -1.38 -14.44
CA LYS A 77 -17.40 -2.81 -14.22
C LYS A 77 -17.15 -3.16 -12.74
N ARG A 78 -17.89 -4.11 -12.22
CA ARG A 78 -17.64 -4.64 -10.87
C ARG A 78 -16.30 -5.39 -10.87
N ALA A 79 -15.35 -4.93 -10.09
CA ALA A 79 -14.12 -5.66 -9.83
C ALA A 79 -14.35 -6.61 -8.66
N ALA A 80 -13.85 -7.83 -8.74
CA ALA A 80 -13.79 -8.70 -7.58
C ALA A 80 -12.94 -8.01 -6.49
N LYS A 81 -13.51 -7.84 -5.31
CA LYS A 81 -12.77 -7.34 -4.16
C LYS A 81 -11.90 -8.47 -3.60
N THR A 82 -10.74 -8.68 -4.17
CA THR A 82 -9.73 -9.55 -3.58
C THR A 82 -9.07 -8.80 -2.43
N THR A 83 -9.39 -9.19 -1.21
CA THR A 83 -8.84 -8.57 0.01
C THR A 83 -7.55 -9.26 0.47
N VAL A 84 -6.84 -9.92 -0.44
CA VAL A 84 -5.54 -10.54 -0.09
C VAL A 84 -4.49 -9.43 -0.03
N ILE A 85 -4.15 -9.03 1.17
CA ILE A 85 -3.05 -8.10 1.41
C ILE A 85 -1.77 -8.94 1.57
N LYS A 86 -0.81 -8.71 0.67
CA LYS A 86 0.53 -9.30 0.82
C LYS A 86 1.29 -8.50 1.88
N PHE A 87 1.77 -9.18 2.90
CA PHE A 87 2.60 -8.60 3.95
C PHE A 87 3.72 -9.60 4.30
N PHE A 88 4.77 -9.12 4.95
CA PHE A 88 5.91 -9.93 5.35
C PHE A 88 5.62 -10.63 6.69
N SER A 89 6.10 -11.87 6.84
CA SER A 89 6.35 -12.43 8.18
C SER A 89 7.52 -11.68 8.86
N GLU A 90 7.65 -11.79 10.17
CA GLU A 90 8.79 -11.20 10.88
C GLU A 90 10.12 -11.78 10.39
N ALA A 91 10.16 -13.07 10.06
CA ALA A 91 11.31 -13.74 9.48
C ALA A 91 11.65 -13.18 8.09
N ALA A 92 10.67 -13.01 7.23
CA ALA A 92 10.86 -12.41 5.91
C ALA A 92 11.37 -10.97 6.01
N LEU A 93 10.78 -10.16 6.90
CA LEU A 93 11.24 -8.79 7.14
C LEU A 93 12.69 -8.75 7.60
N LYS A 94 13.07 -9.60 8.56
CA LYS A 94 14.46 -9.73 9.04
C LYS A 94 15.40 -10.02 7.87
N THR A 95 15.08 -11.02 7.05
CA THR A 95 15.89 -11.39 5.88
C THR A 95 16.06 -10.23 4.91
N ILE A 96 15.00 -9.42 4.65
CA ILE A 96 15.07 -8.23 3.78
C ILE A 96 16.03 -7.19 4.36
N LEU A 97 15.94 -6.91 5.67
CA LEU A 97 16.73 -5.88 6.34
C LEU A 97 18.21 -6.29 6.51
N GLU A 98 18.54 -7.57 6.41
CA GLU A 98 19.92 -8.09 6.45
C GLU A 98 20.64 -8.01 5.10
N GLN A 99 19.93 -7.69 3.98
CA GLN A 99 20.56 -7.65 2.66
C GLN A 99 21.53 -6.48 2.43
N PRO A 100 21.28 -5.25 2.94
CA PRO A 100 22.20 -4.13 2.71
C PRO A 100 23.54 -4.30 3.43
N ASP A 101 24.65 -4.12 2.72
CA ASP A 101 25.99 -4.07 3.29
C ASP A 101 26.26 -2.69 3.92
N THR A 102 26.14 -2.59 5.24
CA THR A 102 26.26 -1.33 5.99
C THR A 102 27.64 -0.67 5.93
N ARG A 103 28.66 -1.35 5.44
CA ARG A 103 29.99 -0.77 5.18
C ARG A 103 29.95 0.20 3.99
N LYS A 104 28.96 0.09 3.13
CA LYS A 104 28.78 0.95 1.96
C LYS A 104 27.80 2.08 2.31
N LYS A 105 28.24 3.34 2.14
CA LYS A 105 27.45 4.55 2.44
C LYS A 105 26.02 4.48 1.89
N LYS A 106 25.86 4.14 0.61
CA LYS A 106 24.53 4.07 -0.03
C LYS A 106 23.64 2.97 0.57
N GLU A 107 24.20 1.83 0.95
CA GLU A 107 23.44 0.70 1.49
C GLU A 107 23.06 0.94 2.95
N LEU A 108 23.90 1.64 3.72
CA LEU A 108 23.54 2.13 5.06
C LEU A 108 22.29 3.04 5.01
N ARG A 109 22.24 3.99 4.06
CA ARG A 109 21.07 4.83 3.84
C ARG A 109 19.83 3.99 3.50
N ASN A 110 19.98 3.04 2.59
CA ASN A 110 18.88 2.20 2.12
C ASN A 110 18.32 1.33 3.25
N LEU A 111 19.21 0.81 4.11
CA LEU A 111 18.80 0.06 5.31
C LEU A 111 17.96 0.95 6.24
N PHE A 112 18.49 2.12 6.60
CA PHE A 112 17.76 3.04 7.50
C PHE A 112 16.43 3.48 6.89
N PHE A 113 16.37 3.72 5.58
CA PHE A 113 15.13 4.03 4.88
C PHE A 113 14.08 2.91 5.04
N MET A 114 14.46 1.65 4.84
CA MET A 114 13.55 0.50 4.98
C MET A 114 13.11 0.30 6.44
N ILE A 115 14.01 0.48 7.41
CA ILE A 115 13.68 0.41 8.84
C ILE A 115 12.67 1.48 9.20
N LEU A 116 12.91 2.74 8.82
CA LEU A 116 12.01 3.84 9.13
C LEU A 116 10.66 3.69 8.42
N MET A 117 10.66 3.20 7.17
CA MET A 117 9.44 2.90 6.42
C MET A 117 8.59 1.84 7.13
N TYR A 118 9.20 0.78 7.61
CA TYR A 118 8.49 -0.25 8.34
C TYR A 118 8.00 0.27 9.69
N ASP A 119 8.88 0.89 10.49
CA ASP A 119 8.55 1.28 11.86
C ASP A 119 7.42 2.32 11.90
N THR A 120 7.48 3.32 11.02
CA THR A 120 6.45 4.38 10.94
C THR A 120 5.21 4.00 10.15
N GLY A 121 5.29 3.00 9.27
CA GLY A 121 4.23 2.70 8.30
C GLY A 121 3.95 3.85 7.33
N ALA A 122 4.87 4.79 7.16
CA ALA A 122 4.70 5.95 6.28
C ALA A 122 4.62 5.56 4.80
N ARG A 123 4.00 6.42 3.98
CA ARG A 123 4.06 6.29 2.53
C ARG A 123 5.45 6.65 2.01
N ASN A 124 5.85 6.06 0.88
CA ASN A 124 7.15 6.34 0.27
C ASN A 124 7.43 7.84 0.14
N GLN A 125 6.49 8.60 -0.43
CA GLN A 125 6.65 10.04 -0.61
C GLN A 125 6.73 10.80 0.72
N GLU A 126 5.97 10.38 1.73
CA GLU A 126 6.02 10.99 3.07
C GLU A 126 7.42 10.90 3.70
N LEU A 127 8.12 9.76 3.50
CA LEU A 127 9.51 9.60 3.96
C LEU A 127 10.51 10.41 3.14
N LEU A 128 10.29 10.50 1.82
CA LEU A 128 11.16 11.26 0.94
C LEU A 128 11.10 12.78 1.19
N ASP A 129 9.95 13.25 1.68
CA ASP A 129 9.71 14.64 1.99
C ASP A 129 10.19 15.03 3.40
N LEU A 130 10.60 14.05 4.26
CA LEU A 130 11.09 14.31 5.61
C LEU A 130 12.36 15.16 5.61
N LYS A 131 12.38 16.11 6.52
CA LYS A 131 13.55 16.91 6.87
C LYS A 131 14.13 16.48 8.22
N LEU A 132 15.33 16.89 8.53
CA LEU A 132 15.93 16.66 9.86
C LEU A 132 15.11 17.33 10.97
N SER A 133 14.47 18.46 10.69
CA SER A 133 13.55 19.14 11.62
C SER A 133 12.33 18.33 12.02
N ASP A 134 11.96 17.31 11.23
CA ASP A 134 10.82 16.42 11.52
C ASP A 134 11.19 15.26 12.46
N ILE A 135 12.47 15.11 12.79
CA ILE A 135 13.01 14.02 13.57
C ILE A 135 13.22 14.45 15.02
N HIS A 136 12.46 13.85 15.93
CA HIS A 136 12.51 14.15 17.37
C HIS A 136 12.89 12.90 18.14
N PHE A 137 14.19 12.53 18.10
CA PHE A 137 14.70 11.30 18.70
C PHE A 137 15.39 11.52 20.05
N GLU A 138 15.30 12.71 20.58
CA GLU A 138 15.78 13.05 21.91
C GLU A 138 14.69 12.83 22.96
N GLY A 139 15.07 12.41 24.16
CA GLY A 139 14.13 12.19 25.27
C GLY A 139 13.56 10.77 25.35
N LYS A 140 12.53 10.61 26.20
CA LYS A 140 11.97 9.30 26.56
C LYS A 140 11.04 8.68 25.50
N SER A 141 10.47 9.50 24.64
CA SER A 141 9.47 9.07 23.64
C SER A 141 9.85 9.63 22.26
N PRO A 142 10.76 8.95 21.54
CA PRO A 142 11.19 9.40 20.22
C PRO A 142 10.04 9.28 19.21
N TYR A 143 9.90 10.28 18.34
CA TYR A 143 8.86 10.32 17.30
C TYR A 143 9.32 11.05 16.04
N VAL A 144 8.56 10.87 14.97
CA VAL A 144 8.71 11.56 13.68
C VAL A 144 7.43 12.33 13.38
N VAL A 145 7.57 13.57 12.90
CA VAL A 145 6.46 14.36 12.39
C VAL A 145 6.27 14.04 10.91
N ILE A 146 5.16 13.41 10.54
CA ILE A 146 4.89 13.02 9.16
C ILE A 146 3.77 13.89 8.59
N THR A 147 4.07 14.58 7.48
CA THR A 147 3.10 15.39 6.74
C THR A 147 2.52 14.58 5.57
N GLY A 148 1.22 14.32 5.61
CA GLY A 148 0.50 13.55 4.60
C GLY A 148 -0.26 14.41 3.60
N LYS A 149 -1.13 13.75 2.82
CA LYS A 149 -1.98 14.40 1.82
C LYS A 149 -2.86 15.48 2.46
N GLY A 150 -2.89 16.66 1.85
CA GLY A 150 -3.64 17.82 2.34
C GLY A 150 -2.96 18.54 3.50
N ARG A 151 -1.64 18.38 3.65
CA ARG A 151 -0.81 19.00 4.71
C ARG A 151 -1.23 18.62 6.13
N LYS A 152 -1.89 17.48 6.30
CA LYS A 152 -2.21 16.96 7.62
C LYS A 152 -0.97 16.33 8.23
N THR A 153 -0.58 16.79 9.40
CA THR A 153 0.55 16.25 10.16
C THR A 153 0.08 15.20 11.17
N ARG A 154 0.92 14.21 11.44
CA ARG A 154 0.76 13.27 12.53
C ARG A 154 2.09 12.98 13.21
N LEU A 155 2.05 12.72 14.48
CA LEU A 155 3.20 12.28 15.27
C LEU A 155 3.23 10.75 15.29
N VAL A 156 4.33 10.17 14.85
CA VAL A 156 4.49 8.72 14.81
C VAL A 156 5.63 8.32 15.73
N PRO A 157 5.35 7.70 16.88
CA PRO A 157 6.40 7.15 17.76
C PRO A 157 7.24 6.11 17.02
N VAL A 158 8.53 6.05 17.33
CA VAL A 158 9.46 5.08 16.74
C VAL A 158 10.12 4.23 17.82
N MET A 159 10.55 3.04 17.42
CA MET A 159 11.19 2.11 18.32
C MET A 159 12.63 2.53 18.65
N PRO A 160 13.15 2.24 19.84
CA PRO A 160 14.53 2.58 20.23
C PRO A 160 15.60 2.09 19.24
N LYS A 161 15.42 0.90 18.66
CA LYS A 161 16.32 0.37 17.62
C LYS A 161 16.35 1.24 16.36
N THR A 162 15.24 1.88 16.00
CA THR A 162 15.18 2.82 14.87
C THR A 162 16.02 4.05 15.16
N VAL A 163 16.02 4.54 16.40
CA VAL A 163 16.88 5.64 16.84
C VAL A 163 18.36 5.30 16.72
N ASP A 164 18.74 4.08 17.09
CA ASP A 164 20.14 3.62 16.97
C ASP A 164 20.60 3.54 15.51
N HIS A 165 19.72 3.09 14.61
CA HIS A 165 19.99 3.11 13.17
C HIS A 165 20.08 4.54 12.62
N PHE A 166 19.24 5.45 13.12
CA PHE A 166 19.33 6.87 12.77
C PHE A 166 20.67 7.47 13.18
N ARG A 167 21.14 7.23 14.39
CA ARG A 167 22.43 7.75 14.86
C ARG A 167 23.59 7.33 13.94
N LYS A 168 23.62 6.04 13.55
CA LYS A 168 24.62 5.52 12.60
C LYS A 168 24.49 6.19 11.23
N TYR A 169 23.27 6.37 10.74
CA TYR A 169 22.99 7.04 9.49
C TYR A 169 23.39 8.51 9.52
N ALA A 170 22.96 9.24 10.54
CA ALA A 170 23.19 10.68 10.68
C ALA A 170 24.69 11.01 10.80
N ALA A 171 25.47 10.21 11.50
CA ALA A 171 26.93 10.37 11.61
C ALA A 171 27.63 10.36 10.24
N VAL A 172 27.09 9.62 9.25
CA VAL A 172 27.67 9.49 7.90
C VAL A 172 27.09 10.47 6.89
N PHE A 173 25.79 10.76 7.02
CA PHE A 173 25.05 11.56 6.02
C PHE A 173 24.84 13.01 6.46
N HIS A 174 24.78 13.26 7.76
CA HIS A 174 24.47 14.56 8.36
C HIS A 174 25.45 14.94 9.46
N PRO A 175 26.78 14.95 9.19
CA PRO A 175 27.79 15.33 10.21
C PRO A 175 27.61 16.78 10.68
N GLU A 176 27.13 17.64 9.77
CA GLU A 176 26.76 19.03 10.07
C GLU A 176 25.23 19.12 10.01
N HIS A 177 24.59 19.16 11.17
CA HIS A 177 23.13 19.15 11.27
C HIS A 177 22.53 20.50 10.88
N THR A 178 21.97 20.59 9.67
CA THR A 178 21.09 21.69 9.26
C THR A 178 19.65 21.21 9.28
N SER A 179 18.80 21.85 10.08
CA SER A 179 17.40 21.43 10.31
C SER A 179 16.56 21.33 9.03
N ASP A 180 16.89 22.11 8.00
CA ASP A 180 16.17 22.16 6.73
C ASP A 180 16.60 21.13 5.69
N ASP A 181 17.66 20.38 5.95
CA ASP A 181 18.12 19.34 5.05
C ASP A 181 17.11 18.19 4.95
N TYR A 182 16.91 17.67 3.72
CA TYR A 182 16.17 16.43 3.55
C TYR A 182 16.84 15.29 4.30
N LEU A 183 16.03 14.52 5.04
CA LEU A 183 16.52 13.34 5.76
C LEU A 183 17.19 12.35 4.77
N PHE A 184 16.52 12.09 3.65
CA PHE A 184 17.04 11.20 2.61
C PHE A 184 17.36 11.99 1.34
N TYR A 185 18.62 12.04 0.97
CA TYR A 185 19.08 12.75 -0.21
C TYR A 185 20.01 11.91 -1.10
N THR A 186 20.16 12.37 -2.32
CA THR A 186 21.19 11.92 -3.27
C THR A 186 22.13 13.07 -3.57
N GLU A 187 23.42 12.76 -3.68
CA GLU A 187 24.42 13.75 -4.01
C GLU A 187 24.82 13.61 -5.47
N ARG A 188 24.82 14.76 -6.20
CA ARG A 188 25.29 14.86 -7.58
C ARG A 188 26.12 16.12 -7.74
N LYS A 189 27.37 15.98 -8.17
CA LYS A 189 28.30 17.10 -8.37
C LYS A 189 28.39 18.01 -7.13
N GLY A 190 28.51 17.44 -5.93
CA GLY A 190 28.60 18.16 -4.66
C GLY A 190 27.32 18.83 -4.19
N ARG A 191 26.18 18.63 -4.89
CA ARG A 191 24.87 19.18 -4.46
C ARG A 191 23.94 18.08 -3.98
N ARG A 192 23.19 18.35 -2.92
CA ARG A 192 22.18 17.47 -2.34
C ARG A 192 20.83 17.68 -3.02
N PHE A 193 20.15 16.61 -3.36
CA PHE A 193 18.82 16.60 -3.95
C PHE A 193 17.95 15.61 -3.19
N ALA A 194 16.67 15.89 -3.02
CA ALA A 194 15.72 14.91 -2.50
C ALA A 194 15.82 13.58 -3.26
N MET A 195 15.75 12.47 -2.55
CA MET A 195 15.77 11.15 -3.17
C MET A 195 14.47 10.90 -3.92
N SER A 196 14.53 10.34 -5.14
CA SER A 196 13.34 10.10 -5.95
C SER A 196 12.64 8.80 -5.59
N PRO A 197 11.30 8.70 -5.81
CA PRO A 197 10.56 7.45 -5.65
C PRO A 197 11.12 6.28 -6.46
N ASP A 198 11.60 6.54 -7.68
CA ASP A 198 12.21 5.51 -8.53
C ASP A 198 13.49 4.92 -7.93
N ASN A 199 14.23 5.74 -7.19
CA ASN A 199 15.44 5.28 -6.50
C ASN A 199 15.05 4.28 -5.39
N THR A 200 14.02 4.60 -4.59
CA THR A 200 13.55 3.71 -3.53
C THR A 200 13.00 2.41 -4.08
N GLU A 201 12.15 2.45 -5.09
CA GLU A 201 11.60 1.26 -5.74
C GLU A 201 12.72 0.36 -6.31
N ARG A 202 13.76 0.96 -6.89
CA ARG A 202 14.88 0.21 -7.47
C ARG A 202 15.66 -0.57 -6.42
N PHE A 203 16.05 0.06 -5.30
CA PHE A 203 16.81 -0.67 -4.29
C PHE A 203 15.95 -1.66 -3.49
N ILE A 204 14.67 -1.36 -3.26
CA ILE A 204 13.75 -2.29 -2.60
C ILE A 204 13.58 -3.56 -3.46
N LYS A 205 13.39 -3.41 -4.77
CA LYS A 205 13.35 -4.56 -5.69
C LYS A 205 14.65 -5.36 -5.67
N LYS A 206 15.82 -4.67 -5.71
CA LYS A 206 17.13 -5.33 -5.63
C LYS A 206 17.25 -6.19 -4.36
N TYR A 207 16.94 -5.62 -3.20
CA TYR A 207 17.01 -6.37 -1.93
C TYR A 207 15.93 -7.43 -1.81
N GLY A 208 14.76 -7.21 -2.42
CA GLY A 208 13.71 -8.20 -2.49
C GLY A 208 14.14 -9.48 -3.20
N VAL A 209 14.73 -9.35 -4.38
CA VAL A 209 15.26 -10.50 -5.13
C VAL A 209 16.36 -11.22 -4.33
N ALA A 210 17.29 -10.45 -3.74
CA ALA A 210 18.35 -11.05 -2.93
C ALA A 210 17.80 -11.79 -1.70
N ALA A 211 16.82 -11.21 -1.01
CA ALA A 211 16.19 -11.80 0.15
C ALA A 211 15.34 -13.03 -0.19
N HIS A 212 14.62 -13.02 -1.33
CA HIS A 212 13.85 -14.17 -1.81
C HIS A 212 14.74 -15.40 -2.06
N ASN A 213 15.93 -15.19 -2.61
CA ASN A 213 16.91 -16.27 -2.83
C ASN A 213 17.41 -16.91 -1.52
N VAL A 214 17.35 -16.18 -0.41
CA VAL A 214 17.75 -16.69 0.93
C VAL A 214 16.54 -17.27 1.66
N ASN A 215 15.38 -16.64 1.54
CA ASN A 215 14.15 -17.04 2.22
C ASN A 215 12.97 -16.96 1.25
N PRO A 216 12.41 -18.09 0.78
CA PRO A 216 11.27 -18.13 -0.13
C PRO A 216 9.97 -17.51 0.40
N GLU A 217 9.85 -17.29 1.73
CA GLU A 217 8.70 -16.54 2.29
C GLU A 217 8.70 -15.06 1.87
N VAL A 218 9.87 -14.52 1.48
CA VAL A 218 9.95 -13.18 0.93
C VAL A 218 9.32 -13.18 -0.46
N PRO A 219 8.34 -12.29 -0.74
CA PRO A 219 7.76 -12.22 -2.08
C PRO A 219 8.79 -11.89 -3.16
N GLU A 220 8.70 -12.52 -4.34
CA GLU A 220 9.60 -12.26 -5.47
C GLU A 220 9.65 -10.79 -5.89
N SER A 221 8.51 -10.09 -5.79
CA SER A 221 8.40 -8.69 -6.16
C SER A 221 8.06 -7.85 -4.94
N LEU A 222 9.04 -7.09 -4.44
CA LEU A 222 8.85 -6.13 -3.37
C LEU A 222 8.56 -4.73 -3.90
N HIS A 223 7.72 -4.01 -3.17
CA HIS A 223 7.47 -2.58 -3.38
C HIS A 223 7.28 -1.86 -2.03
N CYS A 224 7.50 -0.54 -2.02
CA CYS A 224 7.46 0.27 -0.81
C CYS A 224 6.19 0.06 0.04
N HIS A 225 5.03 -0.06 -0.60
CA HIS A 225 3.76 -0.16 0.11
C HIS A 225 3.60 -1.43 0.95
N MET A 226 4.35 -2.49 0.63
CA MET A 226 4.33 -3.74 1.40
C MET A 226 4.90 -3.56 2.81
N PHE A 227 5.88 -2.68 3.03
CA PHE A 227 6.39 -2.35 4.37
C PHE A 227 5.29 -1.76 5.25
N ARG A 228 4.50 -0.83 4.68
CA ARG A 228 3.35 -0.24 5.36
C ARG A 228 2.27 -1.28 5.66
N HIS A 229 1.95 -2.15 4.72
CA HIS A 229 1.00 -3.23 4.93
C HIS A 229 1.47 -4.19 6.03
N SER A 230 2.74 -4.57 6.03
CA SER A 230 3.31 -5.45 7.04
C SER A 230 3.28 -4.81 8.44
N ARG A 231 3.68 -3.53 8.56
CA ARG A 231 3.58 -2.83 9.85
C ARG A 231 2.15 -2.77 10.34
N SER A 232 1.21 -2.45 9.45
CA SER A 232 -0.21 -2.38 9.80
C SER A 232 -0.76 -3.71 10.28
N MET A 233 -0.42 -4.81 9.59
CA MET A 233 -0.84 -6.15 9.99
C MET A 233 -0.23 -6.57 11.33
N HIS A 234 1.07 -6.29 11.55
CA HIS A 234 1.74 -6.63 12.79
C HIS A 234 1.16 -5.83 13.96
N LEU A 235 0.91 -4.52 13.81
CA LEU A 235 0.26 -3.70 14.85
C LEU A 235 -1.17 -4.17 15.13
N TYR A 236 -1.93 -4.49 14.09
CA TYR A 236 -3.28 -5.01 14.22
C TYR A 236 -3.30 -6.36 14.97
N ARG A 237 -2.43 -7.30 14.57
CA ARG A 237 -2.28 -8.61 15.24
C ARG A 237 -1.79 -8.50 16.68
N SER A 238 -1.00 -7.47 16.98
CA SER A 238 -0.58 -7.17 18.36
C SER A 238 -1.71 -6.52 19.21
N GLY A 239 -2.93 -6.37 18.68
CA GLY A 239 -4.08 -5.87 19.41
C GLY A 239 -4.29 -4.36 19.33
N MET A 240 -3.57 -3.64 18.44
CA MET A 240 -3.80 -2.19 18.28
C MET A 240 -5.23 -1.95 17.77
N PRO A 241 -6.05 -1.10 18.45
CA PRO A 241 -7.38 -0.76 17.99
C PRO A 241 -7.37 -0.13 16.59
N MET A 242 -8.37 -0.49 15.76
CA MET A 242 -8.47 -0.03 14.37
C MET A 242 -8.49 1.49 14.23
N VAL A 243 -9.10 2.19 15.17
CA VAL A 243 -9.15 3.66 15.19
C VAL A 243 -7.75 4.23 15.37
N LEU A 244 -6.99 3.70 16.33
CA LEU A 244 -5.60 4.12 16.57
C LEU A 244 -4.70 3.77 15.40
N LEU A 245 -4.90 2.60 14.79
CA LEU A 245 -4.18 2.20 13.58
C LEU A 245 -4.48 3.14 12.41
N ALA A 246 -5.75 3.57 12.24
CA ALA A 246 -6.12 4.52 11.20
C ALA A 246 -5.45 5.89 11.40
N GLU A 247 -5.39 6.38 12.64
CA GLU A 247 -4.68 7.60 13.01
C GLU A 247 -3.18 7.49 12.75
N TRP A 248 -2.55 6.41 13.22
CA TRP A 248 -1.14 6.09 12.98
C TRP A 248 -0.78 6.14 11.49
N LEU A 249 -1.62 5.52 10.67
CA LEU A 249 -1.42 5.49 9.22
C LEU A 249 -1.78 6.81 8.52
N GLY A 250 -2.47 7.73 9.17
CA GLY A 250 -3.01 8.95 8.56
C GLY A 250 -4.04 8.64 7.48
N HIS A 251 -4.96 7.71 7.75
CA HIS A 251 -6.09 7.42 6.88
C HIS A 251 -7.21 8.43 7.16
N ALA A 252 -7.66 9.13 6.11
CA ALA A 252 -8.78 10.07 6.23
C ALA A 252 -10.11 9.37 6.51
N GLN A 253 -10.22 8.09 6.15
CA GLN A 253 -11.40 7.26 6.36
C GLN A 253 -10.98 5.91 6.94
N ILE A 254 -11.67 5.48 7.99
CA ILE A 254 -11.42 4.21 8.67
C ILE A 254 -11.64 3.00 7.73
N SER A 255 -12.51 3.15 6.72
CA SER A 255 -12.74 2.13 5.69
C SER A 255 -11.45 1.70 4.97
N SER A 256 -10.48 2.61 4.85
CA SER A 256 -9.15 2.28 4.30
C SER A 256 -8.31 1.39 5.22
N THR A 257 -8.64 1.33 6.50
CA THR A 257 -7.96 0.50 7.51
C THR A 257 -8.67 -0.84 7.68
N LEU A 258 -9.98 -0.90 7.45
CA LEU A 258 -10.77 -2.14 7.55
C LEU A 258 -10.29 -3.25 6.61
N ILE A 259 -9.52 -2.93 5.59
CA ILE A 259 -8.89 -3.92 4.72
C ILE A 259 -8.00 -4.90 5.50
N TYR A 260 -7.35 -4.44 6.58
CA TYR A 260 -6.51 -5.29 7.44
C TYR A 260 -7.35 -6.27 8.26
N ALA A 261 -8.48 -5.81 8.83
CA ALA A 261 -9.41 -6.69 9.53
C ALA A 261 -10.04 -7.73 8.60
N ASN A 262 -10.30 -7.36 7.34
CA ASN A 262 -10.87 -8.28 6.37
C ASN A 262 -9.85 -9.33 5.88
N ALA A 263 -8.57 -8.99 5.87
CA ALA A 263 -7.49 -9.86 5.40
C ALA A 263 -7.08 -10.91 6.45
N ASP A 264 -7.37 -10.68 7.74
CA ASP A 264 -6.95 -11.58 8.82
C ASP A 264 -8.05 -12.56 9.22
N THR A 265 -8.02 -13.74 8.61
CA THR A 265 -8.94 -14.84 8.96
C THR A 265 -8.52 -15.55 10.25
N GLU A 266 -7.23 -15.52 10.60
CA GLU A 266 -6.69 -16.19 11.77
C GLU A 266 -7.13 -15.49 13.06
N MET A 267 -7.04 -14.16 13.14
CA MET A 267 -7.61 -13.39 14.25
C MET A 267 -9.12 -13.58 14.41
N LYS A 268 -9.85 -13.70 13.28
CA LYS A 268 -11.28 -14.00 13.34
C LYS A 268 -11.55 -15.37 13.97
N LYS A 269 -10.76 -16.38 13.56
CA LYS A 269 -10.83 -17.74 14.12
C LYS A 269 -10.52 -17.73 15.63
N GLU A 270 -9.44 -17.08 16.04
CA GLU A 270 -9.07 -16.93 17.45
C GLU A 270 -10.13 -16.19 18.27
N ALA A 271 -10.71 -15.11 17.74
CA ALA A 271 -11.78 -14.37 18.39
C ALA A 271 -13.02 -15.23 18.59
N ILE A 272 -13.41 -16.01 17.59
CA ILE A 272 -14.51 -16.98 17.68
C ILE A 272 -14.19 -18.04 18.73
N GLN A 273 -13.00 -18.61 18.72
CA GLN A 273 -12.59 -19.61 19.71
C GLN A 273 -12.62 -19.07 21.14
N LYS A 274 -12.14 -17.85 21.38
CA LYS A 274 -12.17 -17.19 22.70
C LYS A 274 -13.61 -16.94 23.21
N VAL A 275 -14.53 -16.61 22.34
CA VAL A 275 -15.94 -16.42 22.71
C VAL A 275 -16.61 -17.77 22.92
N THR A 276 -16.37 -18.73 22.05
CA THR A 276 -16.97 -20.06 22.12
C THR A 276 -16.52 -20.82 23.37
N SER A 277 -15.24 -20.70 23.77
CA SER A 277 -14.75 -21.35 25.00
C SER A 277 -15.32 -20.78 26.30
N LYS A 278 -15.83 -19.53 26.28
CA LYS A 278 -16.38 -18.87 27.49
C LYS A 278 -17.90 -18.99 27.63
N LEU A 279 -18.62 -19.19 26.55
CA LEU A 279 -20.10 -19.06 26.53
C LEU A 279 -20.84 -20.26 25.92
N ASN A 280 -20.16 -21.27 25.43
CA ASN A 280 -20.80 -22.38 24.73
C ASN A 280 -20.91 -23.62 25.65
N PRO A 281 -22.10 -23.98 26.13
CA PRO A 281 -22.32 -25.21 26.90
C PRO A 281 -22.11 -26.50 26.06
N LEU A 282 -21.88 -26.38 24.75
CA LEU A 282 -21.62 -27.51 23.85
C LEU A 282 -20.16 -27.95 23.82
N VAL A 283 -19.24 -27.25 24.52
CA VAL A 283 -17.81 -27.58 24.60
C VAL A 283 -17.41 -28.03 26.02
N SER A 284 -18.29 -28.74 26.70
CA SER A 284 -17.92 -29.48 27.89
C SER A 284 -17.71 -30.95 27.53
N GLY A 285 -16.46 -31.29 27.26
CA GLY A 285 -16.04 -32.68 27.08
C GLY A 285 -15.29 -32.91 25.76
N GLU A 286 -14.02 -33.25 25.91
CA GLU A 286 -13.12 -33.83 24.93
C GLU A 286 -13.15 -33.24 23.52
N THR A 287 -12.02 -32.67 23.12
CA THR A 287 -11.73 -32.25 21.74
C THR A 287 -11.84 -33.42 20.77
N THR A 288 -13.05 -33.73 20.40
CA THR A 288 -13.29 -34.49 19.17
C THR A 288 -13.22 -33.45 18.05
N TYR A 289 -12.20 -33.54 17.23
CA TYR A 289 -12.19 -32.89 15.94
C TYR A 289 -13.45 -33.36 15.21
N LEU A 290 -14.42 -32.48 15.03
CA LEU A 290 -15.50 -32.73 14.10
C LEU A 290 -14.86 -32.63 12.70
N GLU A 291 -14.42 -33.76 12.18
CA GLU A 291 -14.17 -33.95 10.78
C GLU A 291 -15.51 -33.80 10.04
N TRP A 292 -15.71 -32.60 9.48
CA TRP A 292 -16.91 -32.29 8.68
C TRP A 292 -16.87 -32.99 7.30
N GLU A 293 -15.85 -33.81 7.05
CA GLU A 293 -15.58 -34.30 5.71
C GLU A 293 -16.40 -35.53 5.30
N ASP A 294 -17.12 -36.21 6.18
CA ASP A 294 -17.84 -37.43 5.73
C ASP A 294 -19.19 -37.69 6.43
N ASP A 295 -19.81 -36.74 7.11
CA ASP A 295 -21.14 -36.97 7.71
C ASP A 295 -22.25 -36.43 6.80
N GLU A 296 -22.54 -37.18 5.71
CA GLU A 296 -23.64 -36.91 4.77
C GLU A 296 -25.02 -36.83 5.48
N GLU A 297 -25.19 -37.50 6.61
CA GLU A 297 -26.43 -37.55 7.37
C GLU A 297 -26.65 -36.26 8.16
N LEU A 298 -25.60 -35.71 8.76
CA LEU A 298 -25.62 -34.41 9.43
C LEU A 298 -25.82 -33.25 8.44
N ILE A 299 -25.22 -33.33 7.27
CA ILE A 299 -25.39 -32.38 6.17
C ILE A 299 -26.86 -32.41 5.69
N ARG A 300 -27.47 -33.56 5.53
CA ARG A 300 -28.88 -33.70 5.13
C ARG A 300 -29.84 -33.12 6.19
N GLN A 301 -29.56 -33.33 7.48
CA GLN A 301 -30.36 -32.74 8.57
C GLN A 301 -30.26 -31.19 8.60
N LEU A 302 -29.06 -30.64 8.40
CA LEU A 302 -28.84 -29.19 8.37
C LEU A 302 -29.51 -28.51 7.16
N TYR A 303 -29.64 -29.19 6.05
CA TYR A 303 -30.34 -28.69 4.86
C TYR A 303 -31.84 -29.04 4.83
N GLY A 304 -32.39 -29.64 5.89
CA GLY A 304 -33.80 -30.02 5.95
C GLY A 304 -34.22 -31.08 4.93
N LEU A 305 -33.28 -31.91 4.49
CA LEU A 305 -33.49 -32.98 3.48
C LEU A 305 -33.71 -34.36 4.09
N SER A 306 -33.81 -34.47 5.41
CA SER A 306 -34.24 -35.72 6.06
C SER A 306 -35.78 -35.84 6.04
N ARG A 307 -36.28 -36.89 5.41
CA ARG A 307 -37.71 -37.30 5.57
C ARG A 307 -37.91 -37.94 6.89
#